data_8e9c172ef0597cd34298034327e3a7ae
#
_entry.id   8e9c172ef0597cd34298034327e3a7ae
#
_cell.length_a   1.000
_cell.length_b   1.000
_cell.length_c   1.000
_cell.angle_alpha   90.00
_cell.angle_beta   90.00
_cell.angle_gamma   90.00
#
_symmetry.space_group_name_H-M   'P 1'
#
loop_
_entity.id
_entity.type
_entity.pdbx_description
1 polymer ?
#
loop_
_entity_poly.entity_id
_entity_poly.type
_entity_poly.pdbx_seq_one_letter_code
_entity_poly.pdbx_strand_id
1 'polypeptide(L)'
;SNLSKYLLSGGHKVTAVGKSADQHRIRHENYRYIAADTTRPGEWQKKVEETEAAVNLTGATIFKRWSPKYKKEIYDSRILTTRHVVTALPEGRSVTLCSASGAGYYGSRGDDILKEDENVGHDFLAGVSQDWEKEARQATAKGVRVAVMRFGVVLGKNGGALAKMIPAFKMFGGGSLG
;
A
#
# COMPACT_ATOMS: atom_id res chain seq x y z
N SER A 1 -6.95 -3.46 -10.52
CA SER A 1 -5.55 -3.88 -10.32
C SER A 1 -5.33 -5.34 -10.72
N ASN A 2 -4.07 -5.78 -10.83
CA ASN A 2 -3.78 -7.20 -11.09
C ASN A 2 -4.26 -8.07 -9.93
N LEU A 3 -4.08 -7.61 -8.69
CA LEU A 3 -4.59 -8.30 -7.50
C LEU A 3 -6.11 -8.50 -7.57
N SER A 4 -6.87 -7.45 -7.94
CA SER A 4 -8.33 -7.58 -8.05
C SER A 4 -8.74 -8.64 -9.08
N LYS A 5 -8.04 -8.70 -10.23
CA LYS A 5 -8.31 -9.72 -11.25
C LYS A 5 -7.99 -11.13 -10.75
N TYR A 6 -6.86 -11.28 -10.05
CA TYR A 6 -6.43 -12.56 -9.48
C TYR A 6 -7.44 -13.06 -8.44
N LEU A 7 -7.88 -12.20 -7.52
CA LEU A 7 -8.88 -12.57 -6.52
C LEU A 7 -10.23 -12.94 -7.15
N LEU A 8 -10.65 -12.20 -8.17
CA LEU A 8 -11.89 -12.50 -8.90
C LEU A 8 -11.81 -13.85 -9.64
N SER A 9 -10.65 -14.20 -10.23
CA SER A 9 -10.46 -15.51 -10.85
C SER A 9 -10.46 -16.65 -9.84
N GLY A 10 -10.18 -16.38 -8.57
CA GLY A 10 -10.32 -17.30 -7.44
C GLY A 10 -11.73 -17.34 -6.84
N GLY A 11 -12.72 -16.69 -7.45
CA GLY A 11 -14.12 -16.68 -6.99
C GLY A 11 -14.43 -15.73 -5.83
N HIS A 12 -13.47 -14.90 -5.43
CA HIS A 12 -13.68 -13.95 -4.34
C HIS A 12 -14.56 -12.76 -4.76
N LYS A 13 -15.33 -12.22 -3.83
CA LYS A 13 -15.97 -10.90 -3.97
C LYS A 13 -14.96 -9.80 -3.61
N VAL A 14 -14.80 -8.83 -4.51
CA VAL A 14 -13.77 -7.78 -4.35
C VAL A 14 -14.43 -6.40 -4.35
N THR A 15 -14.30 -5.68 -3.25
CA THR A 15 -14.59 -4.24 -3.19
C THR A 15 -13.28 -3.48 -3.21
N ALA A 16 -13.03 -2.73 -4.27
CA ALA A 16 -11.87 -1.86 -4.38
C ALA A 16 -12.25 -0.43 -4.02
N VAL A 17 -11.41 0.23 -3.24
CA VAL A 17 -11.60 1.64 -2.85
C VAL A 17 -10.42 2.45 -3.38
N GLY A 18 -10.68 3.62 -3.93
CA GLY A 18 -9.63 4.52 -4.42
C GLY A 18 -10.13 5.91 -4.72
N LYS A 19 -9.19 6.86 -4.84
CA LYS A 19 -9.51 8.30 -4.97
C LYS A 19 -10.05 8.69 -6.33
N SER A 20 -9.70 7.97 -7.40
CA SER A 20 -10.12 8.31 -8.76
C SER A 20 -11.54 7.85 -9.02
N ALA A 21 -12.41 8.74 -9.52
CA ALA A 21 -13.78 8.41 -9.95
C ALA A 21 -13.81 7.46 -11.18
N ASP A 22 -12.73 7.37 -11.94
CA ASP A 22 -12.69 6.81 -13.30
C ASP A 22 -12.12 5.38 -13.37
N GLN A 23 -12.28 4.55 -12.34
CA GLN A 23 -11.67 3.21 -12.28
C GLN A 23 -12.62 2.04 -12.67
N HIS A 24 -13.57 2.26 -13.56
CA HIS A 24 -14.49 1.22 -14.05
C HIS A 24 -13.86 0.21 -15.03
N ARG A 25 -12.56 -0.14 -14.85
CA ARG A 25 -11.82 -0.99 -15.80
C ARG A 25 -12.07 -2.50 -15.62
N ILE A 26 -12.76 -2.91 -14.57
CA ILE A 26 -13.10 -4.31 -14.32
C ILE A 26 -14.61 -4.44 -14.37
N ARG A 27 -15.10 -5.24 -15.33
CA ARG A 27 -16.52 -5.62 -15.42
C ARG A 27 -16.62 -7.06 -14.94
N HIS A 28 -17.16 -7.27 -13.75
CA HIS A 28 -17.35 -8.59 -13.15
C HIS A 28 -18.44 -8.49 -12.08
N GLU A 29 -19.34 -9.46 -11.98
CA GLU A 29 -20.45 -9.47 -11.02
C GLU A 29 -20.00 -9.35 -9.55
N ASN A 30 -18.88 -9.99 -9.21
CA ASN A 30 -18.26 -9.99 -7.89
C ASN A 30 -17.29 -8.82 -7.66
N TYR A 31 -17.29 -7.81 -8.55
CA TYR A 31 -16.42 -6.64 -8.41
C TYR A 31 -17.22 -5.37 -8.19
N ARG A 32 -16.86 -4.67 -7.14
CA ARG A 32 -17.38 -3.32 -6.85
C ARG A 32 -16.21 -2.33 -6.70
N TYR A 33 -16.41 -1.12 -7.20
CA TYR A 33 -15.48 -0.02 -6.98
C TYR A 33 -16.17 1.13 -6.27
N ILE A 34 -15.50 1.70 -5.27
CA ILE A 34 -15.95 2.87 -4.52
C ILE A 34 -14.90 3.98 -4.69
N ALA A 35 -15.32 5.11 -5.23
CA ALA A 35 -14.49 6.31 -5.29
C ALA A 35 -14.54 7.03 -3.94
N ALA A 36 -13.42 7.04 -3.21
CA ALA A 36 -13.32 7.71 -1.92
C ALA A 36 -11.88 8.13 -1.62
N ASP A 37 -11.73 9.24 -0.91
CA ASP A 37 -10.45 9.66 -0.32
C ASP A 37 -10.29 8.97 1.04
N THR A 38 -9.54 7.89 1.06
CA THR A 38 -9.33 7.07 2.27
C THR A 38 -8.49 7.74 3.35
N THR A 39 -7.88 8.91 3.07
CA THR A 39 -7.26 9.75 4.11
C THR A 39 -8.28 10.44 5.00
N ARG A 40 -9.57 10.27 4.71
CA ARG A 40 -10.70 10.78 5.50
C ARG A 40 -11.66 9.63 5.81
N PRO A 41 -12.33 9.67 6.98
CA PRO A 41 -13.40 8.73 7.27
C PRO A 41 -14.57 8.93 6.29
N GLY A 42 -15.38 7.89 6.09
CA GLY A 42 -16.54 7.97 5.20
C GLY A 42 -17.23 6.63 5.02
N GLU A 43 -18.30 6.62 4.20
CA GLU A 43 -19.15 5.45 3.96
C GLU A 43 -18.39 4.21 3.41
N TRP A 44 -17.22 4.40 2.83
CA TRP A 44 -16.39 3.29 2.35
C TRP A 44 -15.96 2.35 3.49
N GLN A 45 -15.89 2.86 4.73
CA GLN A 45 -15.50 2.10 5.92
C GLN A 45 -16.52 1.00 6.25
N LYS A 46 -17.79 1.19 5.95
CA LYS A 46 -18.83 0.15 6.11
C LYS A 46 -18.50 -1.12 5.33
N LYS A 47 -17.79 -0.99 4.20
CA LYS A 47 -17.35 -2.16 3.42
C LYS A 47 -16.13 -2.84 4.01
N VAL A 48 -15.35 -2.13 4.81
CA VAL A 48 -14.26 -2.73 5.59
C VAL A 48 -14.82 -3.54 6.76
N GLU A 49 -15.86 -3.06 7.41
CA GLU A 49 -16.56 -3.76 8.51
C GLU A 49 -17.14 -5.13 8.08
N GLU A 50 -17.57 -5.24 6.82
CA GLU A 50 -18.20 -6.44 6.27
C GLU A 50 -17.18 -7.47 5.71
N THR A 51 -15.89 -7.12 5.68
CA THR A 51 -14.88 -7.93 4.98
C THR A 51 -14.32 -9.08 5.83
N GLU A 52 -13.87 -10.14 5.17
CA GLU A 52 -13.08 -11.23 5.76
C GLU A 52 -11.58 -10.96 5.63
N ALA A 53 -11.19 -10.17 4.63
CA ALA A 53 -9.82 -9.76 4.43
C ALA A 53 -9.74 -8.34 3.85
N ALA A 54 -8.86 -7.52 4.37
CA ALA A 54 -8.55 -6.19 3.85
C ALA A 54 -7.10 -6.16 3.33
N VAL A 55 -6.90 -5.61 2.14
CA VAL A 55 -5.56 -5.41 1.57
C VAL A 55 -5.33 -3.92 1.37
N ASN A 56 -4.45 -3.34 2.16
CA ASN A 56 -4.09 -1.93 2.07
C ASN A 56 -2.81 -1.74 1.26
N LEU A 57 -2.96 -1.26 0.02
CA LEU A 57 -1.86 -0.91 -0.89
C LEU A 57 -1.79 0.60 -1.14
N THR A 58 -2.43 1.39 -0.30
CA THR A 58 -2.60 2.83 -0.52
C THR A 58 -1.32 3.58 -0.20
N GLY A 59 -0.97 4.53 -1.07
CA GLY A 59 0.15 5.44 -0.83
C GLY A 59 0.35 6.37 -2.03
N ALA A 60 0.63 7.64 -1.76
CA ALA A 60 1.08 8.56 -2.79
C ALA A 60 2.40 8.08 -3.38
N THR A 61 2.61 8.32 -4.69
CA THR A 61 3.84 7.91 -5.36
C THR A 61 5.06 8.60 -4.76
N ILE A 62 6.16 7.88 -4.60
CA ILE A 62 7.44 8.45 -4.14
C ILE A 62 8.30 8.99 -5.28
N PHE A 63 7.86 8.84 -6.54
CA PHE A 63 8.61 9.23 -7.75
C PHE A 63 8.38 10.69 -8.19
N LYS A 64 8.07 11.59 -7.26
CA LYS A 64 7.99 13.04 -7.49
C LYS A 64 9.06 13.76 -6.66
N ARG A 65 9.30 15.05 -6.98
CA ARG A 65 10.17 15.87 -6.15
C ARG A 65 9.58 16.05 -4.75
N TRP A 66 10.37 15.81 -3.72
CA TRP A 66 9.94 15.84 -2.32
C TRP A 66 10.05 17.24 -1.72
N SER A 67 9.06 18.08 -1.97
CA SER A 67 8.86 19.30 -1.18
C SER A 67 8.32 18.94 0.22
N PRO A 68 8.39 19.84 1.22
CA PRO A 68 7.78 19.61 2.53
C PRO A 68 6.30 19.22 2.44
N LYS A 69 5.54 19.90 1.57
CA LYS A 69 4.13 19.59 1.29
C LYS A 69 3.96 18.17 0.74
N TYR A 70 4.84 17.76 -0.19
CA TYR A 70 4.72 16.43 -0.79
C TYR A 70 5.18 15.31 0.14
N LYS A 71 6.18 15.56 0.98
CA LYS A 71 6.54 14.63 2.06
C LYS A 71 5.37 14.38 3.01
N LYS A 72 4.64 15.43 3.37
CA LYS A 72 3.41 15.30 4.16
C LYS A 72 2.35 14.46 3.43
N GLU A 73 2.16 14.65 2.12
CA GLU A 73 1.23 13.82 1.31
C GLU A 73 1.65 12.34 1.29
N ILE A 74 2.96 12.05 1.16
CA ILE A 74 3.50 10.68 1.23
C ILE A 74 3.16 10.05 2.58
N TYR A 75 3.35 10.77 3.67
CA TYR A 75 3.07 10.33 5.03
C TYR A 75 1.56 10.14 5.25
N ASP A 76 0.76 11.18 5.06
CA ASP A 76 -0.67 11.19 5.34
C ASP A 76 -1.42 10.12 4.54
N SER A 77 -1.09 9.94 3.26
CA SER A 77 -1.73 8.94 2.40
C SER A 77 -1.57 7.51 2.93
N ARG A 78 -0.52 7.23 3.70
CA ARG A 78 -0.25 5.92 4.30
C ARG A 78 -0.83 5.81 5.69
N ILE A 79 -0.48 6.73 6.55
CA ILE A 79 -0.82 6.65 7.97
C ILE A 79 -2.32 6.87 8.19
N LEU A 80 -2.90 7.93 7.62
CA LEU A 80 -4.33 8.22 7.81
C LEU A 80 -5.21 7.14 7.17
N THR A 81 -4.87 6.68 5.95
CA THR A 81 -5.62 5.59 5.33
C THR A 81 -5.57 4.32 6.18
N THR A 82 -4.38 3.93 6.66
CA THR A 82 -4.23 2.73 7.48
C THR A 82 -5.01 2.84 8.78
N ARG A 83 -4.94 3.99 9.44
CA ARG A 83 -5.73 4.30 10.63
C ARG A 83 -7.23 4.11 10.40
N HIS A 84 -7.76 4.68 9.32
CA HIS A 84 -9.17 4.57 9.02
C HIS A 84 -9.59 3.14 8.64
N VAL A 85 -8.71 2.38 7.95
CA VAL A 85 -8.93 0.96 7.70
C VAL A 85 -8.97 0.20 9.04
N VAL A 86 -7.96 0.36 9.89
CA VAL A 86 -7.88 -0.31 11.20
C VAL A 86 -9.06 0.03 12.10
N THR A 87 -9.48 1.30 12.12
CA THR A 87 -10.66 1.73 12.89
C THR A 87 -11.92 1.02 12.43
N ALA A 88 -12.08 0.79 11.11
CA ALA A 88 -13.25 0.17 10.52
C ALA A 88 -13.23 -1.37 10.54
N LEU A 89 -12.09 -2.00 10.86
CA LEU A 89 -12.04 -3.46 10.99
C LEU A 89 -12.91 -3.94 12.16
N PRO A 90 -13.70 -5.01 11.97
CA PRO A 90 -14.57 -5.52 13.02
C PRO A 90 -13.77 -6.17 14.15
N GLU A 91 -14.31 -6.13 15.35
CA GLU A 91 -13.81 -6.85 16.52
C GLU A 91 -14.48 -8.22 16.64
N GLY A 92 -13.79 -9.19 17.23
CA GLY A 92 -14.36 -10.50 17.55
C GLY A 92 -14.65 -11.39 16.33
N ARG A 93 -14.18 -11.00 15.12
CA ARG A 93 -14.31 -11.79 13.90
C ARG A 93 -12.92 -12.19 13.38
N SER A 94 -12.84 -13.36 12.73
CA SER A 94 -11.62 -13.79 12.07
C SER A 94 -11.43 -12.98 10.77
N VAL A 95 -10.65 -11.91 10.86
CA VAL A 95 -10.31 -11.04 9.72
C VAL A 95 -8.81 -10.96 9.54
N THR A 96 -8.35 -10.87 8.31
CA THR A 96 -6.94 -10.66 7.98
C THR A 96 -6.72 -9.28 7.36
N LEU A 97 -5.80 -8.50 7.91
CA LEU A 97 -5.29 -7.27 7.30
C LEU A 97 -3.91 -7.53 6.68
N CYS A 98 -3.83 -7.43 5.36
CA CYS A 98 -2.56 -7.37 4.62
C CYS A 98 -2.22 -5.91 4.37
N SER A 99 -1.22 -5.36 5.05
CA SER A 99 -0.79 -3.98 4.88
C SER A 99 0.54 -3.92 4.14
N ALA A 100 0.58 -3.13 3.06
CA ALA A 100 1.84 -2.84 2.40
C ALA A 100 2.77 -2.04 3.32
N SER A 101 4.04 -2.27 3.16
CA SER A 101 5.16 -1.47 3.63
C SER A 101 6.23 -1.48 2.53
N GLY A 102 7.41 -1.02 2.78
CA GLY A 102 8.48 -0.98 1.79
C GLY A 102 9.85 -1.34 2.36
N ALA A 103 10.73 -1.88 1.51
CA ALA A 103 12.14 -2.13 1.86
C ALA A 103 12.88 -0.85 2.31
N GLY A 104 12.35 0.33 1.97
CA GLY A 104 12.79 1.60 2.54
C GLY A 104 12.73 1.69 4.07
N TYR A 105 12.04 0.75 4.74
CA TYR A 105 12.07 0.58 6.20
C TYR A 105 13.50 0.47 6.74
N TYR A 106 14.37 -0.21 6.02
CA TYR A 106 15.74 -0.47 6.48
C TYR A 106 16.69 0.70 6.21
N GLY A 107 16.32 1.67 5.35
CA GLY A 107 17.23 2.71 4.87
C GLY A 107 18.32 2.15 3.97
N SER A 108 19.43 2.90 3.82
CA SER A 108 20.60 2.46 3.05
C SER A 108 21.48 1.54 3.90
N ARG A 109 21.74 0.32 3.42
CA ARG A 109 22.52 -0.73 4.12
C ARG A 109 23.61 -1.35 3.24
N GLY A 110 23.93 -0.72 2.10
CA GLY A 110 24.90 -1.30 1.15
C GLY A 110 24.49 -2.69 0.68
N ASP A 111 25.42 -3.65 0.80
CA ASP A 111 25.23 -5.03 0.37
C ASP A 111 24.78 -5.98 1.50
N ASP A 112 24.31 -5.45 2.62
CA ASP A 112 23.86 -6.26 3.76
C ASP A 112 22.64 -7.13 3.36
N ILE A 113 22.65 -8.38 3.81
CA ILE A 113 21.47 -9.26 3.71
C ILE A 113 20.54 -8.91 4.86
N LEU A 114 19.39 -8.33 4.54
CA LEU A 114 18.43 -7.84 5.51
C LEU A 114 17.30 -8.85 5.75
N LYS A 115 17.00 -9.08 7.02
CA LYS A 115 15.88 -9.90 7.49
C LYS A 115 14.78 -9.01 8.06
N GLU A 116 13.61 -9.60 8.32
CA GLU A 116 12.43 -8.88 8.80
C GLU A 116 12.59 -8.29 10.19
N ASP A 117 13.47 -8.82 11.02
CA ASP A 117 13.78 -8.40 12.39
C ASP A 117 14.88 -7.33 12.49
N GLU A 118 15.50 -6.97 11.36
CA GLU A 118 16.50 -5.90 11.31
C GLU A 118 15.94 -4.52 11.69
N ASN A 119 16.81 -3.70 12.26
CA ASN A 119 16.48 -2.37 12.73
C ASN A 119 16.02 -1.44 11.59
N VAL A 120 15.12 -0.51 11.93
CA VAL A 120 14.68 0.57 11.05
C VAL A 120 15.83 1.52 10.72
N GLY A 121 15.86 2.01 9.48
CA GLY A 121 16.79 3.06 9.05
C GLY A 121 16.46 4.43 9.62
N HIS A 122 17.26 5.44 9.27
CA HIS A 122 17.18 6.79 9.85
C HIS A 122 16.68 7.84 8.86
N ASP A 123 16.36 7.46 7.62
CA ASP A 123 15.88 8.40 6.61
C ASP A 123 14.36 8.63 6.66
N PHE A 124 13.88 9.55 5.82
CA PHE A 124 12.46 9.91 5.77
C PHE A 124 11.56 8.71 5.44
N LEU A 125 11.95 7.86 4.48
CA LEU A 125 11.12 6.71 4.09
C LEU A 125 11.12 5.62 5.16
N ALA A 126 12.23 5.44 5.86
CA ALA A 126 12.31 4.52 7.00
C ALA A 126 11.34 4.94 8.11
N GLY A 127 11.32 6.22 8.48
CA GLY A 127 10.37 6.76 9.45
C GLY A 127 8.92 6.61 9.00
N VAL A 128 8.61 6.91 7.73
CA VAL A 128 7.27 6.70 7.17
C VAL A 128 6.86 5.22 7.23
N SER A 129 7.76 4.31 6.87
CA SER A 129 7.49 2.87 6.88
C SER A 129 7.26 2.35 8.30
N GLN A 130 8.07 2.81 9.27
CA GLN A 130 7.92 2.46 10.68
C GLN A 130 6.54 2.87 11.23
N ASP A 131 6.13 4.13 11.01
CA ASP A 131 4.84 4.62 11.46
C ASP A 131 3.69 3.90 10.75
N TRP A 132 3.84 3.60 9.46
CA TRP A 132 2.86 2.87 8.70
C TRP A 132 2.62 1.46 9.25
N GLU A 133 3.70 0.73 9.52
CA GLU A 133 3.62 -0.61 10.13
C GLU A 133 3.03 -0.56 11.54
N LYS A 134 3.43 0.44 12.33
CA LYS A 134 2.89 0.66 13.68
C LYS A 134 1.37 0.88 13.64
N GLU A 135 0.89 1.69 12.70
CA GLU A 135 -0.54 1.95 12.54
C GLU A 135 -1.30 0.66 12.12
N ALA A 136 -0.75 -0.13 11.20
CA ALA A 136 -1.36 -1.40 10.79
C ALA A 136 -1.42 -2.42 11.94
N ARG A 137 -0.37 -2.51 12.75
CA ARG A 137 -0.29 -3.44 13.88
C ARG A 137 -1.31 -3.15 14.99
N GLN A 138 -1.88 -1.95 15.07
CA GLN A 138 -2.94 -1.63 16.02
C GLN A 138 -4.19 -2.52 15.82
N ALA A 139 -4.41 -3.07 14.61
CA ALA A 139 -5.51 -3.99 14.36
C ALA A 139 -5.42 -5.29 15.17
N THR A 140 -4.23 -5.67 15.68
CA THR A 140 -4.07 -6.87 16.51
C THR A 140 -4.84 -6.79 17.83
N ALA A 141 -5.03 -5.57 18.37
CA ALA A 141 -5.84 -5.35 19.56
C ALA A 141 -7.32 -5.72 19.37
N LYS A 142 -7.78 -5.76 18.11
CA LYS A 142 -9.15 -6.19 17.75
C LYS A 142 -9.25 -7.69 17.43
N GLY A 143 -8.18 -8.47 17.63
CA GLY A 143 -8.12 -9.89 17.26
C GLY A 143 -7.90 -10.11 15.75
N VAL A 144 -7.57 -9.07 14.99
CA VAL A 144 -7.29 -9.16 13.54
C VAL A 144 -5.90 -9.72 13.31
N ARG A 145 -5.77 -10.69 12.40
CA ARG A 145 -4.48 -11.15 11.91
C ARG A 145 -3.86 -10.09 11.00
N VAL A 146 -2.70 -9.58 11.37
CA VAL A 146 -2.00 -8.55 10.59
C VAL A 146 -0.78 -9.14 9.90
N ALA A 147 -0.71 -8.99 8.57
CA ALA A 147 0.46 -9.29 7.76
C ALA A 147 0.99 -7.98 7.15
N VAL A 148 2.20 -7.59 7.55
CA VAL A 148 2.90 -6.43 6.97
C VAL A 148 3.86 -6.94 5.90
N MET A 149 3.77 -6.36 4.70
CA MET A 149 4.53 -6.79 3.53
C MET A 149 5.51 -5.68 3.11
N ARG A 150 6.80 -5.84 3.38
CA ARG A 150 7.85 -4.90 2.96
C ARG A 150 8.25 -5.18 1.51
N PHE A 151 7.64 -4.48 0.57
CA PHE A 151 7.94 -4.62 -0.84
C PHE A 151 9.24 -3.90 -1.21
N GLY A 152 10.10 -4.56 -1.97
CA GLY A 152 11.14 -3.93 -2.76
C GLY A 152 10.55 -3.22 -3.99
N VAL A 153 11.41 -2.88 -4.96
CA VAL A 153 10.98 -2.29 -6.22
C VAL A 153 10.22 -3.33 -7.05
N VAL A 154 8.91 -3.13 -7.21
CA VAL A 154 8.07 -4.01 -8.03
C VAL A 154 8.19 -3.62 -9.50
N LEU A 155 8.75 -4.51 -10.31
CA LEU A 155 8.94 -4.34 -11.75
C LEU A 155 7.71 -4.84 -12.51
N GLY A 156 6.72 -3.97 -12.66
CA GLY A 156 5.48 -4.28 -13.40
C GLY A 156 5.55 -3.85 -14.86
N LYS A 157 5.07 -4.71 -15.80
CA LYS A 157 5.09 -4.46 -17.26
C LYS A 157 4.38 -3.15 -17.66
N ASN A 158 3.32 -2.76 -16.97
CA ASN A 158 2.43 -1.66 -17.38
C ASN A 158 2.40 -0.50 -16.36
N GLY A 159 3.46 -0.32 -15.57
CA GLY A 159 3.50 0.77 -14.58
C GLY A 159 4.67 0.67 -13.60
N GLY A 160 4.66 1.54 -12.59
CA GLY A 160 5.68 1.57 -11.54
C GLY A 160 7.06 2.03 -12.02
N ALA A 161 8.11 1.54 -11.35
CA ALA A 161 9.49 1.95 -11.61
C ALA A 161 9.95 1.57 -13.02
N LEU A 162 9.66 0.36 -13.50
CA LEU A 162 10.11 -0.12 -14.79
C LEU A 162 9.62 0.77 -15.95
N ALA A 163 8.35 1.20 -15.92
CA ALA A 163 7.80 2.08 -16.95
C ALA A 163 8.49 3.45 -17.00
N LYS A 164 9.10 3.89 -15.89
CA LYS A 164 9.87 5.14 -15.82
C LYS A 164 11.33 4.94 -16.23
N MET A 165 11.90 3.76 -16.00
CA MET A 165 13.29 3.44 -16.35
C MET A 165 13.48 3.15 -17.84
N ILE A 166 12.55 2.42 -18.48
CA ILE A 166 12.64 2.02 -19.88
C ILE A 166 12.95 3.18 -20.84
N PRO A 167 12.30 4.37 -20.77
CA PRO A 167 12.61 5.48 -21.66
C PRO A 167 14.07 5.95 -21.57
N ALA A 168 14.61 6.03 -20.34
CA ALA A 168 16.00 6.43 -20.13
C ALA A 168 16.98 5.42 -20.77
N PHE A 169 16.74 4.13 -20.58
CA PHE A 169 17.54 3.08 -21.22
C PHE A 169 17.43 3.09 -22.74
N LYS A 170 16.24 3.33 -23.30
CA LYS A 170 16.06 3.46 -24.76
C LYS A 170 16.80 4.65 -25.36
N MET A 171 17.10 5.67 -24.59
CA MET A 171 17.89 6.83 -24.99
C MET A 171 19.37 6.70 -24.60
N PHE A 172 19.84 5.47 -24.33
CA PHE A 172 21.22 5.17 -23.90
C PHE A 172 21.63 5.91 -22.60
N GLY A 173 20.69 6.43 -21.84
CA GLY A 173 20.90 7.09 -20.54
C GLY A 173 20.87 6.15 -19.33
N GLY A 174 21.18 4.87 -19.55
CA GLY A 174 21.28 3.88 -18.46
C GLY A 174 22.57 4.07 -17.67
N GLY A 175 22.47 3.93 -16.34
CA GLY A 175 23.62 4.00 -15.44
C GLY A 175 23.32 3.31 -14.12
N SER A 176 24.34 3.15 -13.28
CA SER A 176 24.17 2.67 -11.91
C SER A 176 23.28 3.65 -11.14
N LEU A 177 22.23 3.14 -10.53
CA LEU A 177 21.43 3.88 -9.53
C LEU A 177 22.09 3.58 -8.19
N GLY A 178 22.95 4.52 -7.75
CA GLY A 178 23.74 4.43 -6.53
C GLY A 178 22.95 4.28 -5.25
#